data_8851c946a458326e65f3d8c34cee78b5
#
_entry.id   8851c946a458326e65f3d8c34cee78b5
#
_cell.length_a   1.000
_cell.length_b   1.000
_cell.length_c   1.000
_cell.angle_alpha   90.00
_cell.angle_beta   90.00
_cell.angle_gamma   90.00
#
_symmetry.space_group_name_H-M   'P 1'
#
loop_
_entity.id
_entity.type
_entity.pdbx_description
1 polymer ?
#
loop_
_entity_poly.entity_id
_entity_poly.type
_entity_poly.pdbx_seq_one_letter_code
_entity_poly.pdbx_strand_id
1 'polypeptide(L)'
;MTQIAQTSGQPIPARPASTVIVLRDGEPFELLLVRRNDQVAFMAGSYVFPGGRVDDADRPAPGAPLVPATFADLSDEEEATYRQAAVRELMEEANVSVSPADLAPLAHWVTPEIEIRRYDTRFFLARMPEGQFPRHDNSEMTALEWMSPRHAIAKFERRELLLPPPTWTTIRQLEKLASIDEVFAWARARKIARVMPGVVKDETVTMLTLPGDPLFPTIPDWDVPEETRFVLEEGARWQPLKP
;
A
#
# COMPACT_ATOMS: atom_id res chain seq x y z
N MET A 1 30.45 0.96 -9.82
CA MET A 1 29.74 1.27 -8.55
C MET A 1 28.30 1.54 -8.92
N THR A 2 27.37 0.70 -8.48
CA THR A 2 25.94 0.86 -8.72
C THR A 2 25.43 2.01 -7.83
N GLN A 3 24.94 3.09 -8.45
CA GLN A 3 24.45 4.26 -7.73
C GLN A 3 22.93 4.37 -7.89
N ILE A 4 22.27 4.92 -6.88
CA ILE A 4 20.85 5.26 -6.97
C ILE A 4 20.68 6.32 -8.06
N ALA A 5 19.77 6.08 -8.99
CA ALA A 5 19.45 7.01 -10.08
C ALA A 5 18.90 8.32 -9.51
N GLN A 6 19.46 9.44 -9.95
CA GLN A 6 18.98 10.77 -9.60
C GLN A 6 18.15 11.35 -10.74
N THR A 7 17.13 12.10 -10.42
CA THR A 7 16.37 12.86 -11.42
C THR A 7 17.20 13.98 -11.98
N SER A 8 17.18 14.15 -13.32
CA SER A 8 17.89 15.24 -14.03
C SER A 8 17.16 16.61 -13.94
N GLY A 9 16.08 16.72 -13.17
CA GLY A 9 15.27 17.93 -13.00
C GLY A 9 14.52 17.94 -11.66
N GLN A 10 13.65 18.94 -11.45
CA GLN A 10 12.78 18.94 -10.29
C GLN A 10 11.80 17.74 -10.34
N PRO A 11 11.72 16.92 -9.27
CA PRO A 11 10.80 15.80 -9.23
C PRO A 11 9.35 16.26 -9.39
N ILE A 12 8.55 15.48 -10.11
CA ILE A 12 7.11 15.71 -10.18
C ILE A 12 6.53 15.53 -8.77
N PRO A 13 5.70 16.46 -8.26
CA PRO A 13 5.07 16.29 -6.96
C PRO A 13 4.26 14.99 -6.89
N ALA A 14 4.40 14.26 -5.79
CA ALA A 14 3.59 13.08 -5.55
C ALA A 14 2.16 13.49 -5.20
N ARG A 15 1.17 12.83 -5.81
CA ARG A 15 -0.25 13.10 -5.56
C ARG A 15 -0.69 12.38 -4.31
N PRO A 16 -1.46 13.03 -3.41
CA PRO A 16 -2.05 12.36 -2.26
C PRO A 16 -2.92 11.18 -2.69
N ALA A 17 -2.78 10.06 -1.96
CA ALA A 17 -3.55 8.84 -2.20
C ALA A 17 -3.78 8.08 -0.90
N SER A 18 -4.80 7.26 -0.86
CA SER A 18 -5.19 6.45 0.29
C SER A 18 -5.47 5.00 -0.10
N THR A 19 -5.18 4.07 0.81
CA THR A 19 -5.38 2.63 0.58
C THR A 19 -5.85 1.97 1.86
N VAL A 20 -6.77 1.00 1.75
CA VAL A 20 -7.30 0.26 2.89
C VAL A 20 -6.99 -1.23 2.78
N ILE A 21 -6.35 -1.79 3.80
CA ILE A 21 -6.19 -3.23 3.99
C ILE A 21 -7.38 -3.70 4.82
N VAL A 22 -8.37 -4.32 4.17
CA VAL A 22 -9.52 -4.90 4.86
C VAL A 22 -9.20 -6.32 5.28
N LEU A 23 -9.42 -6.61 6.56
CA LEU A 23 -9.15 -7.91 7.16
C LEU A 23 -10.46 -8.55 7.63
N ARG A 24 -10.60 -9.85 7.41
CA ARG A 24 -11.67 -10.66 7.98
C ARG A 24 -11.14 -11.87 8.73
N ASP A 25 -11.93 -12.37 9.66
CA ASP A 25 -11.60 -13.59 10.39
C ASP A 25 -11.52 -14.81 9.46
N GLY A 26 -10.59 -15.70 9.77
CA GLY A 26 -10.29 -16.93 9.07
C GLY A 26 -9.25 -17.72 9.85
N GLU A 27 -8.79 -18.85 9.32
CA GLU A 27 -7.69 -19.63 9.90
C GLU A 27 -6.58 -19.85 8.85
N PRO A 28 -5.57 -19.00 8.83
CA PRO A 28 -5.41 -17.70 9.48
C PRO A 28 -6.33 -16.63 8.88
N PHE A 29 -6.34 -15.40 9.44
CA PHE A 29 -7.12 -14.29 8.91
C PHE A 29 -6.83 -14.04 7.41
N GLU A 30 -7.80 -13.42 6.74
CA GLU A 30 -7.69 -13.10 5.31
C GLU A 30 -7.72 -11.59 5.09
N LEU A 31 -7.05 -11.16 4.03
CA LEU A 31 -7.04 -9.79 3.51
C LEU A 31 -7.72 -9.72 2.14
N LEU A 32 -8.36 -8.58 1.89
CA LEU A 32 -9.04 -8.30 0.64
C LEU A 32 -8.04 -7.75 -0.36
N LEU A 33 -7.95 -8.39 -1.53
CA LEU A 33 -7.22 -7.89 -2.69
C LEU A 33 -8.15 -7.68 -3.87
N VAL A 34 -7.93 -6.61 -4.61
CA VAL A 34 -8.62 -6.31 -5.86
C VAL A 34 -7.63 -6.39 -7.02
N ARG A 35 -8.05 -6.94 -8.15
CA ARG A 35 -7.23 -7.03 -9.37
C ARG A 35 -7.53 -5.84 -10.27
N ARG A 36 -6.53 -5.07 -10.59
CA ARG A 36 -6.62 -3.94 -11.51
C ARG A 36 -6.85 -4.42 -12.93
N ASN A 37 -7.70 -3.71 -13.67
CA ASN A 37 -7.95 -3.99 -15.08
C ASN A 37 -6.64 -3.94 -15.89
N ASP A 38 -6.48 -4.85 -16.85
CA ASP A 38 -5.30 -4.91 -17.71
C ASP A 38 -5.14 -3.70 -18.64
N GLN A 39 -6.20 -2.90 -18.80
CA GLN A 39 -6.21 -1.68 -19.62
C GLN A 39 -5.85 -0.40 -18.85
N VAL A 40 -5.70 -0.44 -17.52
CA VAL A 40 -5.30 0.74 -16.77
C VAL A 40 -3.81 1.05 -16.98
N ALA A 41 -3.48 2.33 -16.96
CA ALA A 41 -2.15 2.80 -17.32
C ALA A 41 -1.09 2.60 -16.22
N PHE A 42 -1.47 2.15 -15.02
CA PHE A 42 -0.56 1.98 -13.89
C PHE A 42 -0.84 0.67 -13.16
N MET A 43 0.17 -0.20 -13.04
CA MET A 43 0.09 -1.51 -12.37
C MET A 43 -1.05 -2.41 -12.93
N ALA A 44 -1.23 -2.43 -14.27
CA ALA A 44 -2.21 -3.26 -14.93
C ALA A 44 -2.08 -4.74 -14.53
N GLY A 45 -3.21 -5.41 -14.29
CA GLY A 45 -3.27 -6.82 -13.90
C GLY A 45 -2.73 -7.15 -12.50
N SER A 46 -2.21 -6.17 -11.76
CA SER A 46 -1.70 -6.38 -10.41
C SER A 46 -2.84 -6.51 -9.39
N TYR A 47 -2.60 -7.32 -8.38
CA TYR A 47 -3.43 -7.35 -7.18
C TYR A 47 -2.92 -6.32 -6.18
N VAL A 48 -3.83 -5.48 -5.72
CA VAL A 48 -3.57 -4.38 -4.78
C VAL A 48 -4.63 -4.35 -3.69
N PHE A 49 -4.41 -3.58 -2.65
CA PHE A 49 -5.48 -3.22 -1.73
C PHE A 49 -6.36 -2.13 -2.35
N PRO A 50 -7.66 -2.07 -2.04
CA PRO A 50 -8.54 -0.98 -2.47
C PRO A 50 -7.96 0.39 -2.11
N GLY A 51 -8.04 1.33 -3.05
CA GLY A 51 -7.55 2.68 -2.81
C GLY A 51 -7.26 3.49 -4.07
N GLY A 52 -7.22 4.79 -3.90
CA GLY A 52 -7.00 5.73 -4.99
C GLY A 52 -6.57 7.11 -4.52
N ARG A 53 -6.82 8.12 -5.35
CA ARG A 53 -6.39 9.50 -5.07
C ARG A 53 -7.27 10.14 -4.01
N VAL A 54 -6.67 11.06 -3.26
CA VAL A 54 -7.41 12.00 -2.44
C VAL A 54 -7.92 13.12 -3.34
N ASP A 55 -9.21 13.42 -3.26
CA ASP A 55 -9.87 14.49 -3.99
C ASP A 55 -10.28 15.62 -3.03
N ASP A 56 -10.51 16.82 -3.56
CA ASP A 56 -10.96 17.96 -2.74
C ASP A 56 -12.31 17.70 -2.04
N ALA A 57 -13.14 16.85 -2.62
CA ALA A 57 -14.41 16.44 -2.03
C ALA A 57 -14.28 15.56 -0.78
N ASP A 58 -13.10 14.97 -0.56
CA ASP A 58 -12.82 14.15 0.62
C ASP A 58 -12.54 14.99 1.88
N ARG A 59 -12.46 16.30 1.77
CA ARG A 59 -12.26 17.18 2.93
C ARG A 59 -13.43 17.08 3.91
N PRO A 60 -13.15 16.96 5.22
CA PRO A 60 -14.22 16.93 6.21
C PRO A 60 -15.02 18.23 6.20
N ALA A 61 -16.32 18.14 6.47
CA ALA A 61 -17.15 19.34 6.61
C ALA A 61 -16.65 20.21 7.78
N PRO A 62 -16.75 21.55 7.67
CA PRO A 62 -16.38 22.46 8.76
C PRO A 62 -17.07 22.08 10.07
N GLY A 63 -16.28 21.89 11.14
CA GLY A 63 -16.78 21.49 12.46
C GLY A 63 -17.10 20.01 12.63
N ALA A 64 -16.79 19.17 11.64
CA ALA A 64 -16.90 17.71 11.82
C ALA A 64 -15.95 17.22 12.93
N PRO A 65 -16.37 16.22 13.73
CA PRO A 65 -15.47 15.62 14.72
C PRO A 65 -14.31 14.91 14.02
N LEU A 66 -13.08 15.24 14.42
CA LEU A 66 -11.86 14.68 13.87
C LEU A 66 -11.25 13.65 14.82
N VAL A 67 -10.67 12.62 14.27
CA VAL A 67 -9.78 11.70 15.00
C VAL A 67 -8.37 12.33 15.01
N PRO A 68 -7.67 12.37 16.16
CA PRO A 68 -6.31 12.87 16.21
C PRO A 68 -5.40 12.19 15.19
N ALA A 69 -4.57 12.98 14.50
CA ALA A 69 -3.66 12.48 13.50
C ALA A 69 -2.59 11.57 14.13
N THR A 70 -2.29 10.49 13.42
CA THR A 70 -1.27 9.50 13.79
C THR A 70 -0.04 9.62 12.87
N PHE A 71 -0.23 10.03 11.61
CA PHE A 71 0.88 10.35 10.73
C PHE A 71 1.52 11.67 11.19
N ALA A 72 2.80 11.61 11.55
CA ALA A 72 3.51 12.72 12.18
C ALA A 72 3.66 14.00 11.32
N ASP A 73 3.43 13.87 10.02
CA ASP A 73 3.53 14.94 9.02
C ASP A 73 2.17 15.48 8.57
N LEU A 74 1.08 15.07 9.21
CA LEU A 74 -0.28 15.52 8.90
C LEU A 74 -0.93 16.21 10.11
N SER A 75 -1.75 17.19 9.84
CA SER A 75 -2.74 17.72 10.80
C SER A 75 -3.94 16.78 10.91
N ASP A 76 -4.77 16.96 11.94
CA ASP A 76 -6.00 16.19 12.12
C ASP A 76 -6.94 16.29 10.92
N GLU A 77 -7.06 17.48 10.31
CA GLU A 77 -7.90 17.71 9.12
C GLU A 77 -7.33 17.03 7.88
N GLU A 78 -6.01 17.09 7.69
CA GLU A 78 -5.36 16.42 6.57
C GLU A 78 -5.51 14.89 6.68
N GLU A 79 -5.24 14.29 7.87
CA GLU A 79 -5.44 12.86 8.03
C GLU A 79 -6.90 12.47 7.87
N ALA A 80 -7.87 13.27 8.35
CA ALA A 80 -9.28 13.05 8.13
C ALA A 80 -9.63 13.03 6.64
N THR A 81 -9.01 13.89 5.83
CA THR A 81 -9.18 13.91 4.37
C THR A 81 -8.68 12.59 3.74
N TYR A 82 -7.50 12.09 4.13
CA TYR A 82 -7.02 10.77 3.69
C TYR A 82 -7.94 9.63 4.11
N ARG A 83 -8.50 9.67 5.31
CA ARG A 83 -9.46 8.67 5.80
C ARG A 83 -10.76 8.69 4.99
N GLN A 84 -11.28 9.86 4.64
CA GLN A 84 -12.47 9.98 3.78
C GLN A 84 -12.20 9.43 2.37
N ALA A 85 -11.08 9.78 1.75
CA ALA A 85 -10.65 9.20 0.49
C ALA A 85 -10.57 7.66 0.57
N ALA A 86 -9.97 7.12 1.62
CA ALA A 86 -9.87 5.69 1.85
C ALA A 86 -11.23 4.99 1.91
N VAL A 87 -12.19 5.57 2.61
CA VAL A 87 -13.55 5.02 2.72
C VAL A 87 -14.31 5.12 1.40
N ARG A 88 -14.18 6.24 0.69
CA ARG A 88 -14.81 6.42 -0.63
C ARG A 88 -14.28 5.41 -1.64
N GLU A 89 -12.96 5.28 -1.77
CA GLU A 89 -12.33 4.34 -2.69
C GLU A 89 -12.69 2.88 -2.36
N LEU A 90 -12.71 2.54 -1.08
CA LEU A 90 -13.13 1.20 -0.63
C LEU A 90 -14.58 0.91 -1.03
N MET A 91 -15.47 1.90 -0.93
CA MET A 91 -16.85 1.75 -1.36
C MET A 91 -16.97 1.64 -2.89
N GLU A 92 -16.23 2.43 -3.63
CA GLU A 92 -16.23 2.44 -5.10
C GLU A 92 -15.66 1.13 -5.68
N GLU A 93 -14.50 0.68 -5.21
CA GLU A 93 -13.78 -0.47 -5.76
C GLU A 93 -14.23 -1.83 -5.21
N ALA A 94 -14.74 -1.88 -3.97
CA ALA A 94 -15.07 -3.13 -3.29
C ALA A 94 -16.48 -3.19 -2.71
N ASN A 95 -17.28 -2.12 -2.77
CA ASN A 95 -18.62 -2.04 -2.18
C ASN A 95 -18.64 -2.37 -0.69
N VAL A 96 -17.63 -1.89 0.05
CA VAL A 96 -17.52 -2.04 1.51
C VAL A 96 -17.55 -0.66 2.16
N SER A 97 -18.41 -0.50 3.16
CA SER A 97 -18.57 0.74 3.92
C SER A 97 -18.00 0.58 5.32
N VAL A 98 -17.04 1.44 5.67
CA VAL A 98 -16.47 1.54 7.02
C VAL A 98 -16.53 2.99 7.50
N SER A 99 -16.49 3.20 8.80
CA SER A 99 -16.34 4.56 9.33
C SER A 99 -14.89 5.03 9.21
N PRO A 100 -14.63 6.29 8.82
CA PRO A 100 -13.28 6.85 8.86
C PRO A 100 -12.61 6.74 10.24
N ALA A 101 -13.41 6.73 11.32
CA ALA A 101 -12.91 6.57 12.69
C ALA A 101 -12.41 5.15 13.00
N ASP A 102 -12.91 4.14 12.27
CA ASP A 102 -12.52 2.73 12.45
C ASP A 102 -11.24 2.35 11.70
N LEU A 103 -10.73 3.26 10.85
CA LEU A 103 -9.48 3.06 10.14
C LEU A 103 -8.29 3.21 11.10
N ALA A 104 -7.39 2.24 11.13
CA ALA A 104 -6.12 2.34 11.86
C ALA A 104 -4.97 2.62 10.90
N PRO A 105 -4.18 3.70 11.08
CA PRO A 105 -3.01 3.99 10.26
C PRO A 105 -1.98 2.86 10.30
N LEU A 106 -1.40 2.52 9.16
CA LEU A 106 -0.45 1.41 9.03
C LEU A 106 0.89 1.80 8.43
N ALA A 107 0.90 2.44 7.27
CA ALA A 107 2.12 2.70 6.53
C ALA A 107 2.01 3.97 5.67
N HIS A 108 3.17 4.52 5.30
CA HIS A 108 3.29 5.67 4.43
C HIS A 108 4.28 5.36 3.31
N TRP A 109 3.77 5.21 2.10
CA TRP A 109 4.57 4.91 0.92
C TRP A 109 4.56 6.06 -0.08
N VAL A 110 5.74 6.42 -0.60
CA VAL A 110 5.87 7.45 -1.62
C VAL A 110 6.57 6.86 -2.84
N THR A 111 5.99 7.08 -4.01
CA THR A 111 6.61 6.65 -5.28
C THR A 111 7.96 7.35 -5.47
N PRO A 112 9.00 6.65 -5.96
CA PRO A 112 10.31 7.22 -6.24
C PRO A 112 10.27 8.50 -7.10
N GLU A 113 11.24 9.39 -6.91
CA GLU A 113 11.29 10.69 -7.59
C GLU A 113 11.52 10.61 -9.11
N ILE A 114 12.10 9.53 -9.57
CA ILE A 114 12.37 9.28 -10.99
C ILE A 114 11.09 8.93 -11.78
N GLU A 115 10.01 8.54 -11.10
CA GLU A 115 8.78 8.12 -11.75
C GLU A 115 7.94 9.33 -12.22
N ILE A 116 7.30 9.18 -13.38
CA ILE A 116 6.44 10.21 -13.97
C ILE A 116 5.09 10.30 -13.24
N ARG A 117 4.58 9.16 -12.75
CA ARG A 117 3.34 9.08 -11.98
C ARG A 117 3.68 8.77 -10.54
N ARG A 118 3.51 9.75 -9.67
CA ARG A 118 3.89 9.63 -8.27
C ARG A 118 2.70 9.81 -7.36
N TYR A 119 2.68 8.97 -6.31
CA TYR A 119 1.68 8.99 -5.24
C TYR A 119 2.37 9.05 -3.89
N ASP A 120 1.78 9.83 -2.98
CA ASP A 120 2.06 9.88 -1.55
C ASP A 120 0.90 9.18 -0.87
N THR A 121 1.07 7.90 -0.53
CA THR A 121 -0.03 7.01 -0.17
C THR A 121 -0.02 6.69 1.31
N ARG A 122 -1.13 6.97 1.99
CA ARG A 122 -1.39 6.55 3.37
C ARG A 122 -2.15 5.22 3.35
N PHE A 123 -1.63 4.25 4.09
CA PHE A 123 -2.22 2.92 4.23
C PHE A 123 -2.93 2.82 5.57
N PHE A 124 -4.15 2.31 5.53
CA PHE A 124 -4.98 2.09 6.70
C PHE A 124 -5.40 0.63 6.80
N LEU A 125 -5.64 0.16 8.02
CA LEU A 125 -6.28 -1.12 8.31
C LEU A 125 -7.75 -0.90 8.61
N ALA A 126 -8.60 -1.84 8.19
CA ALA A 126 -9.99 -1.94 8.60
C ALA A 126 -10.36 -3.39 8.87
N ARG A 127 -11.28 -3.63 9.83
CA ARG A 127 -11.97 -4.91 9.93
C ARG A 127 -13.11 -4.95 8.93
N MET A 128 -13.32 -6.10 8.31
CA MET A 128 -14.51 -6.31 7.47
C MET A 128 -15.76 -6.20 8.35
N PRO A 129 -16.71 -5.28 8.04
CA PRO A 129 -17.95 -5.17 8.81
C PRO A 129 -18.84 -6.40 8.58
N GLU A 130 -19.55 -6.80 9.62
CA GLU A 130 -20.51 -7.91 9.53
C GLU A 130 -21.66 -7.60 8.56
N GLY A 131 -22.11 -8.63 7.85
CA GLY A 131 -23.25 -8.53 6.94
C GLY A 131 -22.99 -7.83 5.62
N GLN A 132 -21.78 -7.37 5.36
CA GLN A 132 -21.41 -6.82 4.06
C GLN A 132 -20.74 -7.88 3.16
N PHE A 133 -20.98 -7.77 1.84
CA PHE A 133 -20.49 -8.70 0.83
C PHE A 133 -19.72 -7.92 -0.24
N PRO A 134 -18.40 -7.92 -0.22
CA PRO A 134 -17.59 -7.17 -1.18
C PRO A 134 -17.88 -7.57 -2.63
N ARG A 135 -17.87 -6.57 -3.51
CA ARG A 135 -18.05 -6.75 -4.96
C ARG A 135 -17.21 -5.71 -5.68
N HIS A 136 -16.47 -6.13 -6.71
CA HIS A 136 -15.73 -5.19 -7.56
C HIS A 136 -16.67 -4.42 -8.50
N ASP A 137 -16.20 -3.27 -8.96
CA ASP A 137 -16.97 -2.33 -9.78
C ASP A 137 -17.12 -2.77 -11.25
N ASN A 138 -16.36 -3.77 -11.71
CA ASN A 138 -16.26 -4.26 -13.10
C ASN A 138 -15.68 -3.25 -14.11
N SER A 139 -15.20 -2.11 -13.68
CA SER A 139 -14.59 -1.09 -14.55
C SER A 139 -13.08 -0.95 -14.30
N GLU A 140 -12.69 -0.49 -13.15
CA GLU A 140 -11.29 -0.35 -12.74
C GLU A 140 -10.75 -1.65 -12.15
N MET A 141 -11.59 -2.39 -11.44
CA MET A 141 -11.27 -3.68 -10.82
C MET A 141 -12.02 -4.82 -11.50
N THR A 142 -11.31 -5.88 -11.83
CA THR A 142 -11.83 -7.03 -12.59
C THR A 142 -11.97 -8.31 -11.75
N ALA A 143 -11.42 -8.34 -10.57
CA ALA A 143 -11.57 -9.43 -9.61
C ALA A 143 -11.40 -8.90 -8.19
N LEU A 144 -11.98 -9.65 -7.26
CA LEU A 144 -11.84 -9.44 -5.83
C LEU A 144 -11.61 -10.79 -5.18
N GLU A 145 -10.54 -10.91 -4.40
CA GLU A 145 -10.19 -12.17 -3.75
C GLU A 145 -9.83 -11.95 -2.28
N TRP A 146 -10.31 -12.88 -1.46
CA TRP A 146 -9.89 -13.02 -0.08
C TRP A 146 -8.75 -14.03 0.00
N MET A 147 -7.64 -13.63 0.60
CA MET A 147 -6.49 -14.50 0.76
C MET A 147 -5.85 -14.32 2.12
N SER A 148 -5.41 -15.41 2.73
CA SER A 148 -4.47 -15.28 3.83
C SER A 148 -3.14 -14.71 3.34
N PRO A 149 -2.37 -13.98 4.16
CA PRO A 149 -1.06 -13.46 3.77
C PRO A 149 -0.15 -14.53 3.18
N ARG A 150 -0.06 -15.70 3.82
CA ARG A 150 0.73 -16.84 3.33
C ARG A 150 0.27 -17.34 1.96
N HIS A 151 -1.05 -17.40 1.74
CA HIS A 151 -1.57 -17.84 0.45
C HIS A 151 -1.26 -16.84 -0.66
N ALA A 152 -1.37 -15.54 -0.40
CA ALA A 152 -1.01 -14.49 -1.36
C ALA A 152 0.48 -14.54 -1.74
N ILE A 153 1.37 -14.71 -0.76
CA ILE A 153 2.81 -14.87 -1.02
C ILE A 153 3.08 -16.15 -1.84
N ALA A 154 2.47 -17.29 -1.47
CA ALA A 154 2.65 -18.54 -2.21
C ALA A 154 2.15 -18.45 -3.67
N LYS A 155 1.03 -17.79 -3.92
CA LYS A 155 0.54 -17.52 -5.30
C LYS A 155 1.50 -16.59 -6.06
N PHE A 156 2.04 -15.57 -5.41
CA PHE A 156 3.04 -14.69 -6.00
C PHE A 156 4.31 -15.46 -6.40
N GLU A 157 4.84 -16.32 -5.54
CA GLU A 157 6.02 -17.16 -5.82
C GLU A 157 5.79 -18.11 -7.00
N ARG A 158 4.57 -18.65 -7.14
CA ARG A 158 4.16 -19.48 -8.30
C ARG A 158 3.85 -18.68 -9.56
N ARG A 159 4.03 -17.36 -9.54
CA ARG A 159 3.74 -16.44 -10.66
C ARG A 159 2.26 -16.36 -11.05
N GLU A 160 1.36 -16.70 -10.13
CA GLU A 160 -0.10 -16.62 -10.31
C GLU A 160 -0.65 -15.22 -9.99
N LEU A 161 0.10 -14.42 -9.22
CA LEU A 161 -0.23 -13.03 -8.89
C LEU A 161 0.90 -12.09 -9.25
N LEU A 162 0.54 -10.86 -9.61
CA LEU A 162 1.44 -9.71 -9.63
C LEU A 162 1.15 -8.84 -8.40
N LEU A 163 2.14 -8.66 -7.54
CA LEU A 163 2.06 -7.81 -6.36
C LEU A 163 3.08 -6.67 -6.48
N PRO A 164 2.64 -5.41 -6.49
CA PRO A 164 3.56 -4.28 -6.42
C PRO A 164 4.36 -4.28 -5.10
N PRO A 165 5.57 -3.69 -5.07
CA PRO A 165 6.43 -3.70 -3.88
C PRO A 165 5.75 -3.26 -2.58
N PRO A 166 4.95 -2.17 -2.51
CA PRO A 166 4.23 -1.81 -1.29
C PRO A 166 3.24 -2.88 -0.82
N THR A 167 2.48 -3.46 -1.76
CA THR A 167 1.49 -4.51 -1.47
C THR A 167 2.20 -5.78 -0.98
N TRP A 168 3.23 -6.23 -1.71
CA TRP A 168 4.02 -7.40 -1.34
C TRP A 168 4.66 -7.23 0.05
N THR A 169 5.32 -6.11 0.30
CA THR A 169 5.98 -5.82 1.59
C THR A 169 4.98 -5.82 2.74
N THR A 170 3.82 -5.20 2.55
CA THR A 170 2.76 -5.19 3.57
C THR A 170 2.26 -6.60 3.86
N ILE A 171 1.95 -7.40 2.83
CA ILE A 171 1.50 -8.80 3.02
C ILE A 171 2.57 -9.62 3.74
N ARG A 172 3.85 -9.44 3.38
CA ARG A 172 4.99 -10.14 3.99
C ARG A 172 5.17 -9.80 5.47
N GLN A 173 4.91 -8.54 5.86
CA GLN A 173 4.90 -8.13 7.26
C GLN A 173 3.71 -8.77 8.02
N LEU A 174 2.52 -8.77 7.43
CA LEU A 174 1.31 -9.34 8.03
C LEU A 174 1.37 -10.87 8.17
N GLU A 175 2.11 -11.56 7.30
CA GLU A 175 2.28 -13.03 7.37
C GLU A 175 2.89 -13.52 8.69
N LYS A 176 3.60 -12.65 9.40
CA LYS A 176 4.24 -12.96 10.69
C LYS A 176 3.27 -12.93 11.87
N LEU A 177 2.03 -12.49 11.66
CA LEU A 177 1.02 -12.28 12.70
C LEU A 177 -0.05 -13.35 12.62
N ALA A 178 -0.56 -13.79 13.78
CA ALA A 178 -1.46 -14.93 13.86
C ALA A 178 -2.96 -14.52 13.82
N SER A 179 -3.29 -13.27 14.17
CA SER A 179 -4.67 -12.81 14.27
C SER A 179 -4.84 -11.34 13.88
N ILE A 180 -6.07 -10.95 13.58
CA ILE A 180 -6.41 -9.55 13.31
C ILE A 180 -6.10 -8.65 14.53
N ASP A 181 -6.34 -9.14 15.74
CA ASP A 181 -6.03 -8.38 16.97
C ASP A 181 -4.51 -8.11 17.09
N GLU A 182 -3.68 -9.09 16.75
CA GLU A 182 -2.23 -8.90 16.68
C GLU A 182 -1.83 -7.88 15.60
N VAL A 183 -2.49 -7.92 14.43
CA VAL A 183 -2.25 -6.93 13.36
C VAL A 183 -2.53 -5.51 13.86
N PHE A 184 -3.68 -5.28 14.48
CA PHE A 184 -4.04 -3.96 15.01
C PHE A 184 -3.16 -3.54 16.19
N ALA A 185 -2.76 -4.49 17.06
CA ALA A 185 -1.83 -4.21 18.15
C ALA A 185 -0.44 -3.82 17.62
N TRP A 186 0.08 -4.55 16.66
CA TRP A 186 1.34 -4.27 16.00
C TRP A 186 1.32 -2.91 15.27
N ALA A 187 0.25 -2.60 14.53
CA ALA A 187 0.11 -1.32 13.85
C ALA A 187 0.12 -0.12 14.82
N ARG A 188 -0.53 -0.26 15.98
CA ARG A 188 -0.56 0.80 17.02
C ARG A 188 0.76 0.97 17.78
N ALA A 189 1.55 -0.09 17.89
CA ALA A 189 2.80 -0.08 18.68
C ALA A 189 3.99 0.51 17.94
N ARG A 190 3.91 0.62 16.60
CA ARG A 190 5.04 1.05 15.77
C ARG A 190 4.90 2.50 15.31
N LYS A 191 6.03 3.11 15.02
CA LYS A 191 6.05 4.39 14.30
C LYS A 191 5.83 4.15 12.80
N ILE A 192 5.13 5.07 12.17
CA ILE A 192 4.90 5.05 10.73
C ILE A 192 5.97 5.91 10.05
N ALA A 193 6.96 5.26 9.47
CA ALA A 193 7.98 5.94 8.68
C ALA A 193 7.52 6.19 7.25
N ARG A 194 7.99 7.29 6.66
CA ARG A 194 7.82 7.57 5.24
C ARG A 194 8.79 6.71 4.43
N VAL A 195 8.27 5.73 3.69
CA VAL A 195 9.03 4.81 2.85
C VAL A 195 9.00 5.30 1.40
N MET A 196 10.11 5.82 0.91
CA MET A 196 10.31 6.15 -0.50
C MET A 196 11.48 5.33 -1.03
N PRO A 197 11.25 4.32 -1.89
CA PRO A 197 12.32 3.51 -2.43
C PRO A 197 13.31 4.31 -3.28
N GLY A 198 14.58 3.96 -3.21
CA GLY A 198 15.58 4.36 -4.18
C GLY A 198 15.45 3.54 -5.47
N VAL A 199 15.84 4.10 -6.60
CA VAL A 199 15.88 3.39 -7.88
C VAL A 199 17.32 3.23 -8.31
N VAL A 200 17.72 2.00 -8.56
CA VAL A 200 18.98 1.65 -9.21
C VAL A 200 18.66 1.20 -10.62
N LYS A 201 19.26 1.87 -11.60
CA LYS A 201 19.01 1.55 -13.02
C LYS A 201 20.33 1.56 -13.77
N ASP A 202 20.57 0.50 -14.52
CA ASP A 202 21.61 0.42 -15.53
C ASP A 202 21.00 -0.07 -16.87
N GLU A 203 21.85 -0.41 -17.86
CA GLU A 203 21.38 -0.84 -19.18
C GLU A 203 20.57 -2.15 -19.15
N THR A 204 20.73 -2.96 -18.11
CA THR A 204 20.20 -4.33 -18.03
C THR A 204 19.23 -4.55 -16.88
N VAL A 205 19.32 -3.75 -15.81
CA VAL A 205 18.56 -3.97 -14.57
C VAL A 205 17.90 -2.67 -14.13
N THR A 206 16.62 -2.80 -13.76
CA THR A 206 15.91 -1.79 -12.96
C THR A 206 15.57 -2.42 -11.61
N MET A 207 16.03 -1.80 -10.54
CA MET A 207 15.84 -2.30 -9.18
C MET A 207 15.37 -1.18 -8.25
N LEU A 208 14.39 -1.47 -7.41
CA LEU A 208 14.04 -0.64 -6.27
C LEU A 208 14.79 -1.13 -5.03
N THR A 209 15.26 -0.19 -4.22
CA THR A 209 15.87 -0.47 -2.92
C THR A 209 15.09 0.26 -1.84
N LEU A 210 14.72 -0.45 -0.76
CA LEU A 210 14.03 0.16 0.36
C LEU A 210 15.02 0.90 1.27
N PRO A 211 14.59 1.94 2.00
CA PRO A 211 15.40 2.56 3.04
C PRO A 211 15.89 1.50 4.05
N GLY A 212 17.19 1.48 4.34
CA GLY A 212 17.85 0.45 5.15
C GLY A 212 18.56 -0.65 4.37
N ASP A 213 18.39 -0.71 3.04
CA ASP A 213 19.23 -1.55 2.18
C ASP A 213 20.69 -1.04 2.20
N PRO A 214 21.71 -1.91 2.11
CA PRO A 214 23.11 -1.48 1.99
C PRO A 214 23.40 -0.52 0.84
N LEU A 215 22.62 -0.57 -0.25
CA LEU A 215 22.69 0.39 -1.35
C LEU A 215 21.92 1.69 -1.08
N PHE A 216 21.06 1.71 -0.06
CA PHE A 216 20.30 2.86 0.39
C PHE A 216 20.35 2.96 1.92
N PRO A 217 21.50 3.28 2.50
CA PRO A 217 21.80 3.11 3.93
C PRO A 217 21.14 4.15 4.85
N THR A 218 20.11 4.85 4.38
CA THR A 218 19.29 5.68 5.27
C THR A 218 18.71 4.79 6.36
N ILE A 219 19.00 5.08 7.61
CA ILE A 219 18.47 4.32 8.75
C ILE A 219 17.02 4.75 8.94
N PRO A 220 16.05 3.93 8.56
CA PRO A 220 14.65 4.23 8.74
C PRO A 220 14.23 3.94 10.18
N ASP A 221 13.27 4.73 10.66
CA ASP A 221 12.57 4.46 11.93
C ASP A 221 11.35 3.56 11.64
N TRP A 222 11.57 2.40 11.00
CA TRP A 222 10.53 1.45 10.63
C TRP A 222 11.05 0.00 10.68
N ASP A 223 10.12 -0.96 10.67
CA ASP A 223 10.44 -2.39 10.63
C ASP A 223 10.91 -2.77 9.21
N VAL A 224 12.22 -2.69 8.99
CA VAL A 224 12.84 -3.03 7.71
C VAL A 224 12.59 -4.52 7.40
N PRO A 225 11.98 -4.87 6.26
CA PRO A 225 11.82 -6.27 5.88
C PRO A 225 13.16 -6.92 5.54
N GLU A 226 13.20 -8.25 5.49
CA GLU A 226 14.41 -8.97 5.08
C GLU A 226 14.71 -8.76 3.59
N GLU A 227 13.67 -8.67 2.78
CA GLU A 227 13.75 -8.39 1.35
C GLU A 227 13.64 -6.87 1.14
N THR A 228 14.80 -6.24 0.94
CA THR A 228 14.89 -4.79 0.73
C THR A 228 15.09 -4.39 -0.72
N ARG A 229 15.17 -5.36 -1.63
CA ARG A 229 15.37 -5.14 -3.07
C ARG A 229 14.22 -5.71 -3.87
N PHE A 230 13.85 -5.02 -4.94
CA PHE A 230 12.87 -5.49 -5.90
C PHE A 230 13.43 -5.29 -7.30
N VAL A 231 13.72 -6.36 -8.00
CA VAL A 231 14.20 -6.33 -9.38
C VAL A 231 13.02 -6.43 -10.33
N LEU A 232 12.97 -5.53 -11.32
CA LEU A 232 11.96 -5.55 -12.35
C LEU A 232 12.29 -6.62 -13.39
N GLU A 233 11.44 -7.63 -13.47
CA GLU A 233 11.48 -8.69 -14.50
C GLU A 233 10.55 -8.35 -15.67
N GLU A 234 10.60 -9.16 -16.73
CA GLU A 234 9.64 -9.09 -17.85
C GLU A 234 8.18 -9.19 -17.36
N GLY A 235 7.26 -8.52 -18.06
CA GLY A 235 5.85 -8.48 -17.69
C GLY A 235 5.54 -7.56 -16.49
N ALA A 236 6.40 -6.57 -16.21
CA ALA A 236 6.26 -5.61 -15.11
C ALA A 236 6.21 -6.26 -13.71
N ARG A 237 6.81 -7.44 -13.56
CA ARG A 237 6.90 -8.15 -12.29
C ARG A 237 8.07 -7.67 -11.45
N TRP A 238 7.80 -7.29 -10.22
CA TRP A 238 8.82 -6.97 -9.23
C TRP A 238 9.17 -8.22 -8.41
N GLN A 239 10.42 -8.69 -8.53
CA GLN A 239 10.92 -9.85 -7.77
C GLN A 239 11.65 -9.36 -6.51
N PRO A 240 11.14 -9.69 -5.30
CA PRO A 240 11.82 -9.33 -4.05
C PRO A 240 13.08 -10.16 -3.85
N LEU A 241 14.12 -9.51 -3.33
CA LEU A 241 15.41 -10.12 -3.02
C LEU A 241 15.93 -9.61 -1.68
N LYS A 242 16.69 -10.46 -0.97
CA LYS A 242 17.52 -10.05 0.16
C LYS A 242 18.76 -9.32 -0.36
N PRO A 243 19.35 -8.40 0.44
CA PRO A 243 20.57 -7.69 0.07
C PRO A 243 21.76 -8.61 -0.13
#